data_6f790b0ad02f2412d47bd71de818f05c
#
_entry.id   6f790b0ad02f2412d47bd71de818f05c
#
_cell.length_a   1.000
_cell.length_b   1.000
_cell.length_c   1.000
_cell.angle_alpha   90.00
_cell.angle_beta   90.00
_cell.angle_gamma   90.00
#
_symmetry.space_group_name_H-M   'P 1'
#
loop_
_entity.id
_entity.type
_entity.pdbx_description
1 polymer ?
#
loop_
_entity_poly.entity_id
_entity_poly.type
_entity_poly.pdbx_seq_one_letter_code
_entity_poly.pdbx_strand_id
1 'polypeptide(L)'
;IKSSNIHWDDHGFIPVNKQFQTNIPNIYALGDVITSFYRHVDLQAQVPLAWGAHRGASIIAEQLAGDSSITFKGYLGSNIVKFFDYTFASVGIKPNELCQFDYEMVEVKQGAHAGYYPGNTPLHLRVYYDKTSRKLLRAAAVGQEGVDKRIDVLSIAMMNQMTVDELTEFEVAYAPPYSHPKDLINMIGYKAR
;
A
#
# COMPACT_ATOMS: atom_id res chain seq x y z
N ILE A 1 13.44 28.06 -6.06
CA ILE A 1 13.13 27.30 -4.83
C ILE A 1 14.39 27.18 -3.95
N LYS A 2 15.58 26.82 -4.48
CA LYS A 2 16.83 26.71 -3.68
C LYS A 2 17.21 28.00 -2.90
N SER A 3 16.68 29.15 -3.28
CA SER A 3 16.87 30.45 -2.61
C SER A 3 15.77 30.79 -1.59
N SER A 4 14.81 29.92 -1.33
CA SER A 4 13.58 30.21 -0.59
C SER A 4 13.60 29.81 0.88
N ASN A 5 14.69 29.40 1.48
CA ASN A 5 14.75 28.85 2.86
C ASN A 5 13.78 27.69 3.15
N ILE A 6 13.16 27.07 2.13
CA ILE A 6 12.41 25.82 2.30
C ILE A 6 13.41 24.71 2.56
N HIS A 7 13.16 23.89 3.58
CA HIS A 7 13.99 22.74 3.88
C HIS A 7 13.79 21.63 2.83
N TRP A 8 14.90 20.99 2.50
CA TRP A 8 14.97 19.81 1.64
C TRP A 8 15.64 18.68 2.41
N ASP A 9 15.18 17.47 2.22
CA ASP A 9 15.90 16.31 2.71
C ASP A 9 17.12 15.97 1.81
N ASP A 10 17.94 15.03 2.25
CA ASP A 10 19.15 14.62 1.53
C ASP A 10 18.87 14.04 0.13
N HIS A 11 17.64 13.67 -0.15
CA HIS A 11 17.17 13.15 -1.43
C HIS A 11 16.54 14.23 -2.33
N GLY A 12 16.43 15.47 -1.85
CA GLY A 12 15.88 16.59 -2.60
C GLY A 12 14.36 16.69 -2.59
N PHE A 13 13.70 16.12 -1.58
CA PHE A 13 12.27 16.27 -1.34
C PHE A 13 11.99 17.27 -0.21
N ILE A 14 10.78 17.78 -0.16
CA ILE A 14 10.32 18.73 0.84
C ILE A 14 9.62 17.97 1.98
N PRO A 15 10.19 17.92 3.19
CA PRO A 15 9.48 17.36 4.35
C PRO A 15 8.25 18.20 4.69
N VAL A 16 7.13 17.52 4.93
CA VAL A 16 5.87 18.17 5.34
C VAL A 16 5.27 17.50 6.57
N ASN A 17 4.51 18.28 7.34
CA ASN A 17 3.74 17.77 8.45
C ASN A 17 2.43 17.09 7.99
N LYS A 18 1.59 16.64 8.95
CA LYS A 18 0.30 16.00 8.67
C LYS A 18 -0.74 16.91 8.00
N GLN A 19 -0.49 18.20 7.95
CA GLN A 19 -1.29 19.21 7.26
C GLN A 19 -0.68 19.64 5.92
N PHE A 20 0.38 18.99 5.46
CA PHE A 20 1.14 19.35 4.26
C PHE A 20 1.85 20.71 4.32
N GLN A 21 2.06 21.25 5.53
CA GLN A 21 2.83 22.48 5.72
C GLN A 21 4.33 22.16 5.67
N THR A 22 5.09 23.05 5.07
CA THR A 22 6.56 23.05 5.07
C THR A 22 7.10 23.66 6.37
N ASN A 23 8.41 23.81 6.48
CA ASN A 23 9.04 24.56 7.58
C ASN A 23 8.71 26.06 7.57
N ILE A 24 8.18 26.61 6.48
CA ILE A 24 7.82 28.03 6.37
C ILE A 24 6.30 28.17 6.57
N PRO A 25 5.83 29.02 7.50
CA PRO A 25 4.42 29.29 7.69
C PRO A 25 3.72 29.71 6.39
N ASN A 26 2.51 29.22 6.17
CA ASN A 26 1.67 29.51 5.00
C ASN A 26 2.21 28.97 3.66
N ILE A 27 3.27 28.14 3.68
CA ILE A 27 3.74 27.44 2.50
C ILE A 27 3.45 25.95 2.66
N TYR A 28 2.73 25.40 1.71
CA TYR A 28 2.33 24.00 1.64
C TYR A 28 3.02 23.33 0.46
N ALA A 29 3.27 22.04 0.57
CA ALA A 29 3.76 21.21 -0.53
C ALA A 29 3.01 19.88 -0.57
N LEU A 30 2.77 19.36 -1.77
CA LEU A 30 2.09 18.08 -1.98
C LEU A 30 2.55 17.38 -3.25
N GLY A 31 2.16 16.14 -3.43
CA GLY A 31 2.50 15.33 -4.62
C GLY A 31 3.92 14.77 -4.57
N ASP A 32 4.52 14.61 -5.74
CA ASP A 32 5.76 13.88 -5.93
C ASP A 32 6.99 14.54 -5.28
N VAL A 33 6.89 15.81 -4.95
CA VAL A 33 8.00 16.63 -4.42
C VAL A 33 8.21 16.46 -2.92
N ILE A 34 7.30 15.78 -2.21
CA ILE A 34 7.32 15.72 -0.73
C ILE A 34 7.88 14.44 -0.17
N THR A 35 8.43 14.53 1.04
CA THR A 35 8.58 13.43 1.98
C THR A 35 7.51 13.53 3.07
N SER A 36 6.82 12.41 3.33
CA SER A 36 5.82 12.25 4.38
C SER A 36 6.09 10.95 5.15
N PHE A 37 5.08 10.14 5.47
CA PHE A 37 5.24 8.92 6.26
C PHE A 37 4.30 7.81 5.80
N TYR A 38 4.67 6.56 6.12
CA TYR A 38 3.77 5.41 5.97
C TYR A 38 2.74 5.36 7.09
N ARG A 39 1.55 4.84 6.76
CA ARG A 39 0.46 4.73 7.73
C ARG A 39 0.61 3.53 8.69
N HIS A 40 1.20 2.46 8.21
CA HIS A 40 1.22 1.16 8.88
C HIS A 40 2.55 0.84 9.58
N VAL A 41 3.59 1.63 9.32
CA VAL A 41 4.92 1.51 9.95
C VAL A 41 5.48 2.88 10.26
N ASP A 42 6.38 2.95 11.25
CA ASP A 42 7.09 4.18 11.60
C ASP A 42 8.30 4.38 10.67
N LEU A 43 8.01 4.85 9.46
CA LEU A 43 9.01 5.09 8.42
C LEU A 43 8.59 6.27 7.54
N GLN A 44 9.55 7.07 7.13
CA GLN A 44 9.35 8.12 6.13
C GLN A 44 8.96 7.49 4.79
N ALA A 45 8.14 8.21 4.03
CA ALA A 45 7.60 7.75 2.75
C ALA A 45 7.73 8.82 1.66
N GLN A 46 8.24 8.39 0.52
CA GLN A 46 8.23 9.13 -0.73
C GLN A 46 7.40 8.29 -1.71
N VAL A 47 6.15 8.69 -1.91
CA VAL A 47 5.17 7.92 -2.67
C VAL A 47 4.61 8.79 -3.79
N PRO A 48 5.25 8.80 -4.97
CA PRO A 48 4.84 9.62 -6.12
C PRO A 48 3.64 8.97 -6.83
N LEU A 49 2.47 9.05 -6.19
CA LEU A 49 1.22 8.46 -6.66
C LEU A 49 0.08 9.47 -6.55
N ALA A 50 -0.79 9.47 -7.55
CA ALA A 50 -1.88 10.45 -7.71
C ALA A 50 -2.82 10.55 -6.50
N TRP A 51 -3.14 9.42 -5.84
CA TRP A 51 -4.05 9.45 -4.68
C TRP A 51 -3.53 10.37 -3.57
N GLY A 52 -2.24 10.29 -3.24
CA GLY A 52 -1.63 11.12 -2.20
C GLY A 52 -1.68 12.61 -2.53
N ALA A 53 -1.43 12.96 -3.80
CA ALA A 53 -1.54 14.33 -4.27
C ALA A 53 -2.99 14.86 -4.16
N HIS A 54 -3.98 14.08 -4.61
CA HIS A 54 -5.40 14.44 -4.50
C HIS A 54 -5.84 14.57 -3.05
N ARG A 55 -5.45 13.64 -2.17
CA ARG A 55 -5.79 13.72 -0.74
C ARG A 55 -5.13 14.93 -0.07
N GLY A 56 -3.87 15.22 -0.42
CA GLY A 56 -3.16 16.40 0.07
C GLY A 56 -3.85 17.70 -0.34
N ALA A 57 -4.27 17.80 -1.60
CA ALA A 57 -5.00 18.97 -2.10
C ALA A 57 -6.29 19.22 -1.32
N SER A 58 -7.07 18.15 -1.03
CA SER A 58 -8.29 18.27 -0.21
C SER A 58 -7.98 18.76 1.21
N ILE A 59 -6.94 18.19 1.87
CA ILE A 59 -6.55 18.60 3.22
C ILE A 59 -6.10 20.07 3.25
N ILE A 60 -5.28 20.50 2.29
CA ILE A 60 -4.84 21.87 2.20
C ILE A 60 -6.02 22.81 1.98
N ALA A 61 -6.96 22.46 1.10
CA ALA A 61 -8.14 23.28 0.84
C ALA A 61 -8.99 23.48 2.12
N GLU A 62 -9.18 22.43 2.92
CA GLU A 62 -9.91 22.51 4.18
C GLU A 62 -9.16 23.33 5.24
N GLN A 63 -7.83 23.21 5.33
CA GLN A 63 -6.99 24.06 6.17
C GLN A 63 -7.17 25.56 5.79
N LEU A 64 -7.14 25.87 4.51
CA LEU A 64 -7.32 27.25 4.02
C LEU A 64 -8.74 27.78 4.24
N ALA A 65 -9.72 26.90 4.30
CA ALA A 65 -11.12 27.22 4.65
C ALA A 65 -11.34 27.36 6.17
N GLY A 66 -10.30 27.11 7.00
CA GLY A 66 -10.36 27.28 8.45
C GLY A 66 -10.61 25.98 9.24
N ASP A 67 -10.77 24.83 8.59
CA ASP A 67 -10.86 23.52 9.27
C ASP A 67 -9.50 22.84 9.35
N SER A 68 -8.83 22.97 10.49
CA SER A 68 -7.55 22.31 10.77
C SER A 68 -7.67 20.94 11.43
N SER A 69 -8.87 20.42 11.61
CA SER A 69 -9.11 19.12 12.27
C SER A 69 -8.70 17.95 11.40
N ILE A 70 -8.76 18.11 10.10
CA ILE A 70 -8.46 17.06 9.14
C ILE A 70 -6.95 16.96 8.89
N THR A 71 -6.42 15.76 9.07
CA THR A 71 -4.99 15.48 8.94
C THR A 71 -4.73 14.28 8.03
N PHE A 72 -3.57 14.28 7.39
CA PHE A 72 -3.10 13.15 6.63
C PHE A 72 -2.77 11.97 7.56
N LYS A 73 -3.21 10.78 7.18
CA LYS A 73 -3.01 9.55 7.97
C LYS A 73 -1.82 8.69 7.47
N GLY A 74 -1.09 9.16 6.49
CA GLY A 74 0.04 8.47 5.89
C GLY A 74 -0.30 7.67 4.63
N TYR A 75 0.74 7.26 3.93
CA TYR A 75 0.66 6.45 2.72
C TYR A 75 0.61 4.95 3.04
N LEU A 76 0.00 4.19 2.13
CA LEU A 76 0.19 2.73 2.04
C LEU A 76 1.07 2.36 0.84
N GLY A 77 1.20 3.24 -0.15
CA GLY A 77 1.97 2.99 -1.35
C GLY A 77 1.31 2.01 -2.33
N SER A 78 -0.02 1.93 -2.33
CA SER A 78 -0.76 1.07 -3.26
C SER A 78 -0.56 1.55 -4.70
N ASN A 79 -0.10 0.65 -5.56
CA ASN A 79 0.14 0.94 -6.96
C ASN A 79 -0.21 -0.26 -7.82
N ILE A 80 -0.56 0.01 -9.08
CA ILE A 80 -0.93 -0.99 -10.07
C ILE A 80 -0.48 -0.54 -11.46
N VAL A 81 -0.02 -1.48 -12.26
CA VAL A 81 0.34 -1.26 -13.66
C VAL A 81 -0.10 -2.44 -14.52
N LYS A 82 -0.62 -2.16 -15.69
CA LYS A 82 -0.90 -3.17 -16.71
C LYS A 82 0.21 -3.15 -17.77
N PHE A 83 0.72 -4.32 -18.10
CA PHE A 83 1.69 -4.52 -19.17
C PHE A 83 1.26 -5.72 -20.02
N PHE A 84 0.81 -5.44 -21.25
CA PHE A 84 0.10 -6.41 -22.09
C PHE A 84 -1.07 -7.07 -21.34
N ASP A 85 -1.06 -8.40 -21.25
CA ASP A 85 -2.11 -9.18 -20.57
C ASP A 85 -1.89 -9.30 -19.06
N TYR A 86 -0.72 -8.89 -18.56
CA TYR A 86 -0.38 -8.99 -17.14
C TYR A 86 -0.65 -7.69 -16.40
N THR A 87 -1.13 -7.86 -15.17
CA THR A 87 -1.26 -6.81 -14.17
C THR A 87 -0.26 -7.07 -13.05
N PHE A 88 0.47 -6.03 -12.67
CA PHE A 88 1.37 -6.01 -11.52
C PHE A 88 0.84 -5.00 -10.52
N ALA A 89 0.70 -5.39 -9.26
CA ALA A 89 0.28 -4.47 -8.21
C ALA A 89 1.04 -4.72 -6.92
N SER A 90 1.19 -3.68 -6.12
CA SER A 90 1.78 -3.82 -4.79
C SER A 90 1.24 -2.79 -3.81
N VAL A 91 1.39 -3.07 -2.52
CA VAL A 91 1.05 -2.19 -1.40
C VAL A 91 2.05 -2.40 -0.27
N GLY A 92 2.23 -1.37 0.55
CA GLY A 92 3.18 -1.38 1.67
C GLY A 92 4.51 -0.72 1.33
N ILE A 93 5.50 -0.91 2.19
CA ILE A 93 6.84 -0.31 2.06
C ILE A 93 7.54 -0.75 0.78
N LYS A 94 8.51 0.03 0.33
CA LYS A 94 9.31 -0.31 -0.86
C LYS A 94 10.20 -1.53 -0.60
N PRO A 95 10.58 -2.30 -1.64
CA PRO A 95 11.44 -3.48 -1.45
C PRO A 95 12.78 -3.19 -0.76
N ASN A 96 13.39 -2.05 -1.06
CA ASN A 96 14.65 -1.63 -0.45
C ASN A 96 14.50 -1.16 1.03
N GLU A 97 13.29 -0.90 1.49
CA GLU A 97 13.00 -0.52 2.87
C GLU A 97 12.78 -1.75 3.78
N LEU A 98 12.52 -2.93 3.21
CA LEU A 98 12.34 -4.17 3.96
C LEU A 98 13.56 -4.53 4.84
N CYS A 99 14.78 -4.14 4.43
CA CYS A 99 15.99 -4.40 5.21
C CYS A 99 16.01 -3.71 6.60
N GLN A 100 15.10 -2.77 6.86
CA GLN A 100 14.93 -2.12 8.15
C GLN A 100 14.07 -2.92 9.14
N PHE A 101 13.53 -4.07 8.72
CA PHE A 101 12.63 -4.93 9.50
C PHE A 101 13.18 -6.35 9.57
N ASP A 102 12.95 -7.03 10.70
CA ASP A 102 13.09 -8.49 10.77
C ASP A 102 11.80 -9.10 10.23
N TYR A 103 11.80 -9.49 8.95
CA TYR A 103 10.61 -9.93 8.25
C TYR A 103 10.69 -11.37 7.77
N GLU A 104 9.53 -11.95 7.59
CA GLU A 104 9.33 -13.18 6.85
C GLU A 104 8.50 -12.93 5.59
N MET A 105 8.55 -13.88 4.66
CA MET A 105 7.85 -13.80 3.39
C MET A 105 7.14 -15.11 3.07
N VAL A 106 5.89 -15.00 2.65
CA VAL A 106 5.10 -16.12 2.11
C VAL A 106 4.68 -15.81 0.69
N GLU A 107 4.81 -16.81 -0.16
CA GLU A 107 4.35 -16.75 -1.55
C GLU A 107 3.32 -17.86 -1.81
N VAL A 108 2.24 -17.50 -2.49
CA VAL A 108 1.23 -18.43 -3.01
C VAL A 108 1.11 -18.24 -4.52
N LYS A 109 1.10 -19.36 -5.21
CA LYS A 109 0.75 -19.50 -6.63
C LYS A 109 -0.51 -20.31 -6.74
N GLN A 110 -1.55 -19.76 -7.37
CA GLN A 110 -2.82 -20.44 -7.58
C GLN A 110 -3.49 -19.86 -8.83
N GLY A 111 -4.49 -20.52 -9.36
CA GLY A 111 -5.34 -19.89 -10.39
C GLY A 111 -6.06 -18.66 -9.84
N ALA A 112 -6.36 -17.70 -10.69
CA ALA A 112 -7.11 -16.51 -10.30
C ALA A 112 -8.51 -16.83 -9.78
N HIS A 113 -9.09 -17.93 -10.26
CA HIS A 113 -10.43 -18.43 -9.91
C HIS A 113 -10.47 -19.99 -9.90
N ALA A 114 -11.64 -20.58 -9.72
CA ALA A 114 -11.81 -22.04 -9.66
C ALA A 114 -11.29 -22.75 -10.92
N GLY A 115 -10.44 -23.77 -10.74
CA GLY A 115 -9.75 -24.46 -11.83
C GLY A 115 -10.64 -25.20 -12.83
N TYR A 116 -11.86 -25.53 -12.43
CA TYR A 116 -12.87 -26.16 -13.31
C TYR A 116 -13.66 -25.15 -14.14
N TYR A 117 -13.53 -23.83 -13.84
CA TYR A 117 -14.15 -22.77 -14.64
C TYR A 117 -13.21 -22.35 -15.76
N PRO A 118 -13.70 -22.21 -17.01
CA PRO A 118 -12.86 -21.86 -18.16
C PRO A 118 -12.13 -20.52 -18.02
N GLY A 119 -10.95 -20.42 -18.64
CA GLY A 119 -10.18 -19.18 -18.70
C GLY A 119 -9.30 -18.90 -17.49
N ASN A 120 -9.15 -19.88 -16.58
CA ASN A 120 -8.31 -19.68 -15.40
C ASN A 120 -6.85 -19.43 -15.75
N THR A 121 -6.28 -18.37 -15.21
CA THR A 121 -4.90 -17.95 -15.42
C THR A 121 -4.12 -17.94 -14.09
N PRO A 122 -2.80 -18.17 -14.11
CA PRO A 122 -2.00 -18.13 -12.89
C PRO A 122 -1.99 -16.74 -12.27
N LEU A 123 -2.11 -16.69 -10.94
CA LEU A 123 -1.91 -15.52 -10.11
C LEU A 123 -0.89 -15.85 -9.03
N HIS A 124 0.10 -14.99 -8.86
CA HIS A 124 1.12 -15.08 -7.83
C HIS A 124 0.91 -13.96 -6.83
N LEU A 125 0.86 -14.30 -5.55
CA LEU A 125 0.75 -13.36 -4.45
C LEU A 125 1.89 -13.59 -3.47
N ARG A 126 2.61 -12.51 -3.12
CA ARG A 126 3.68 -12.53 -2.14
C ARG A 126 3.38 -11.50 -1.06
N VAL A 127 3.51 -11.91 0.19
CA VAL A 127 3.27 -11.07 1.36
C VAL A 127 4.48 -11.11 2.27
N TYR A 128 4.90 -9.94 2.74
CA TYR A 128 5.96 -9.74 3.72
C TYR A 128 5.33 -9.23 5.01
N TYR A 129 5.75 -9.77 6.13
CA TYR A 129 5.24 -9.40 7.45
C TYR A 129 6.37 -9.37 8.47
N ASP A 130 6.22 -8.53 9.50
CA ASP A 130 7.16 -8.46 10.61
C ASP A 130 7.14 -9.76 11.40
N LYS A 131 8.30 -10.35 11.64
CA LYS A 131 8.45 -11.67 12.24
C LYS A 131 7.92 -11.75 13.67
N THR A 132 8.07 -10.68 14.44
CA THR A 132 7.68 -10.62 15.84
C THR A 132 6.22 -10.24 16.02
N SER A 133 5.79 -9.12 15.44
CA SER A 133 4.42 -8.62 15.56
C SER A 133 3.45 -9.31 14.60
N ARG A 134 3.95 -10.02 13.59
CA ARG A 134 3.20 -10.66 12.51
C ARG A 134 2.40 -9.68 11.64
N LYS A 135 2.57 -8.36 11.81
CA LYS A 135 1.88 -7.34 11.03
C LYS A 135 2.38 -7.28 9.60
N LEU A 136 1.44 -7.00 8.70
CA LEU A 136 1.72 -6.90 7.28
C LEU A 136 2.61 -5.68 6.98
N LEU A 137 3.68 -5.87 6.23
CA LEU A 137 4.62 -4.82 5.83
C LEU A 137 4.48 -4.47 4.35
N ARG A 138 4.33 -5.48 3.51
CA ARG A 138 4.25 -5.34 2.05
C ARG A 138 3.50 -6.51 1.44
N ALA A 139 2.78 -6.24 0.35
CA ALA A 139 2.28 -7.28 -0.54
C ALA A 139 2.57 -6.91 -2.01
N ALA A 140 2.73 -7.93 -2.85
CA ALA A 140 2.88 -7.77 -4.29
C ALA A 140 2.20 -8.94 -5.01
N ALA A 141 1.51 -8.63 -6.10
CA ALA A 141 0.83 -9.64 -6.89
C ALA A 141 1.08 -9.44 -8.38
N VAL A 142 1.07 -10.55 -9.13
CA VAL A 142 1.14 -10.54 -10.58
C VAL A 142 0.24 -11.63 -11.15
N GLY A 143 -0.50 -11.31 -12.19
CA GLY A 143 -1.42 -12.21 -12.89
C GLY A 143 -2.12 -11.50 -14.03
N GLN A 144 -3.01 -12.19 -14.70
CA GLN A 144 -3.85 -11.59 -15.76
C GLN A 144 -5.16 -11.06 -15.18
N GLU A 145 -5.69 -11.72 -14.15
CA GLU A 145 -6.97 -11.40 -13.52
C GLU A 145 -6.90 -11.38 -12.00
N GLY A 146 -7.74 -10.56 -11.36
CA GLY A 146 -7.97 -10.52 -9.93
C GLY A 146 -6.79 -10.06 -9.07
N VAL A 147 -5.78 -9.43 -9.66
CA VAL A 147 -4.63 -8.83 -8.98
C VAL A 147 -5.05 -7.62 -8.15
N ASP A 148 -5.83 -6.73 -8.76
CA ASP A 148 -6.40 -5.53 -8.15
C ASP A 148 -7.19 -5.85 -6.89
N LYS A 149 -8.16 -6.76 -7.01
CA LYS A 149 -8.99 -7.24 -5.90
C LYS A 149 -8.15 -7.63 -4.67
N ARG A 150 -7.09 -8.43 -4.87
CA ARG A 150 -6.27 -8.94 -3.75
C ARG A 150 -5.41 -7.84 -3.13
N ILE A 151 -4.86 -6.97 -3.93
CA ILE A 151 -4.05 -5.85 -3.42
C ILE A 151 -4.91 -4.84 -2.69
N ASP A 152 -6.13 -4.54 -3.15
CA ASP A 152 -7.05 -3.64 -2.46
C ASP A 152 -7.49 -4.20 -1.10
N VAL A 153 -7.79 -5.49 -1.01
CA VAL A 153 -8.10 -6.15 0.27
C VAL A 153 -6.90 -6.09 1.22
N LEU A 154 -5.69 -6.37 0.75
CA LEU A 154 -4.47 -6.29 1.57
C LEU A 154 -4.13 -4.84 1.94
N SER A 155 -4.46 -3.88 1.12
CA SER A 155 -4.39 -2.45 1.44
C SER A 155 -5.23 -2.11 2.68
N ILE A 156 -6.47 -2.56 2.71
CA ILE A 156 -7.37 -2.37 3.86
C ILE A 156 -6.88 -3.13 5.10
N ALA A 157 -6.35 -4.34 4.92
CA ALA A 157 -5.73 -5.10 6.01
C ALA A 157 -4.55 -4.35 6.64
N MET A 158 -3.61 -3.84 5.83
CA MET A 158 -2.49 -3.03 6.32
C MET A 158 -2.95 -1.73 6.98
N MET A 159 -3.96 -1.06 6.41
CA MET A 159 -4.54 0.15 6.99
C MET A 159 -5.07 -0.08 8.41
N ASN A 160 -5.56 -1.28 8.70
CA ASN A 160 -6.07 -1.70 9.99
C ASN A 160 -5.03 -2.43 10.86
N GLN A 161 -3.75 -2.40 10.48
CA GLN A 161 -2.66 -3.00 11.26
C GLN A 161 -2.83 -4.52 11.49
N MET A 162 -3.47 -5.20 10.55
CA MET A 162 -3.75 -6.64 10.68
C MET A 162 -2.49 -7.48 10.55
N THR A 163 -2.54 -8.65 11.16
CA THR A 163 -1.49 -9.66 11.11
C THR A 163 -1.68 -10.61 9.91
N VAL A 164 -0.62 -11.30 9.54
CA VAL A 164 -0.69 -12.34 8.49
C VAL A 164 -1.59 -13.51 8.91
N ASP A 165 -1.72 -13.79 10.21
CA ASP A 165 -2.56 -14.88 10.73
C ASP A 165 -4.05 -14.59 10.54
N GLU A 166 -4.47 -13.33 10.71
CA GLU A 166 -5.85 -12.89 10.53
C GLU A 166 -6.33 -13.04 9.08
N LEU A 167 -5.41 -13.13 8.10
CA LEU A 167 -5.77 -13.36 6.70
C LEU A 167 -6.49 -14.71 6.49
N THR A 168 -6.35 -15.65 7.40
CA THR A 168 -7.10 -16.93 7.36
C THR A 168 -8.60 -16.75 7.51
N GLU A 169 -9.03 -15.67 8.18
CA GLU A 169 -10.43 -15.38 8.52
C GLU A 169 -11.12 -14.46 7.50
N PHE A 170 -10.41 -14.04 6.45
CA PHE A 170 -11.00 -13.13 5.46
C PHE A 170 -12.06 -13.83 4.63
N GLU A 171 -13.30 -13.38 4.78
CA GLU A 171 -14.40 -13.76 3.91
C GLU A 171 -14.39 -12.88 2.66
N VAL A 172 -13.81 -13.38 1.58
CA VAL A 172 -13.85 -12.71 0.28
C VAL A 172 -14.96 -13.26 -0.59
N ALA A 173 -15.55 -12.42 -1.43
CA ALA A 173 -16.62 -12.82 -2.33
C ALA A 173 -16.17 -13.97 -3.24
N TYR A 174 -16.91 -15.07 -3.22
CA TYR A 174 -16.65 -16.26 -4.00
C TYR A 174 -17.80 -16.61 -4.93
N ALA A 175 -17.43 -16.86 -6.16
CA ALA A 175 -18.13 -17.73 -7.11
C ALA A 175 -17.08 -18.26 -8.09
N PRO A 176 -17.34 -19.39 -8.82
CA PRO A 176 -16.32 -20.03 -9.66
C PRO A 176 -15.55 -19.11 -10.61
N PRO A 177 -16.17 -18.08 -11.24
CA PRO A 177 -15.44 -17.17 -12.13
C PRO A 177 -14.53 -16.15 -11.42
N TYR A 178 -14.62 -15.96 -10.10
CA TYR A 178 -13.99 -14.83 -9.40
C TYR A 178 -12.91 -15.20 -8.41
N SER A 179 -12.96 -16.40 -7.84
CA SER A 179 -12.06 -16.79 -6.75
C SER A 179 -12.06 -18.30 -6.51
N HIS A 180 -11.46 -18.70 -5.42
CA HIS A 180 -11.58 -20.03 -4.79
C HIS A 180 -12.33 -19.90 -3.45
N PRO A 181 -12.92 -20.99 -2.92
CA PRO A 181 -13.50 -20.97 -1.57
C PRO A 181 -12.49 -20.59 -0.48
N LYS A 182 -11.21 -20.94 -0.70
CA LYS A 182 -10.05 -20.41 0.04
C LYS A 182 -9.23 -19.58 -0.94
N ASP A 183 -9.38 -18.27 -0.86
CA ASP A 183 -8.66 -17.33 -1.74
C ASP A 183 -7.15 -17.36 -1.47
N LEU A 184 -6.36 -16.83 -2.42
CA LEU A 184 -4.91 -16.69 -2.24
C LEU A 184 -4.56 -15.95 -0.94
N ILE A 185 -5.37 -14.96 -0.55
CA ILE A 185 -5.19 -14.23 0.71
C ILE A 185 -5.28 -15.16 1.90
N ASN A 186 -6.31 -16.03 1.97
CA ASN A 186 -6.42 -17.02 3.03
C ASN A 186 -5.23 -18.01 3.00
N MET A 187 -4.81 -18.43 1.82
CA MET A 187 -3.69 -19.35 1.65
C MET A 187 -2.36 -18.74 2.14
N ILE A 188 -2.17 -17.41 2.03
CA ILE A 188 -1.03 -16.72 2.67
C ILE A 188 -1.07 -16.95 4.19
N GLY A 189 -2.20 -16.67 4.83
CA GLY A 189 -2.35 -16.86 6.29
C GLY A 189 -2.11 -18.31 6.73
N TYR A 190 -2.63 -19.30 5.99
CA TYR A 190 -2.40 -20.72 6.30
C TYR A 190 -0.93 -21.14 6.14
N LYS A 191 -0.22 -20.59 5.17
CA LYS A 191 1.21 -20.91 4.94
C LYS A 191 2.16 -20.20 5.90
N ALA A 192 1.74 -19.11 6.51
CA ALA A 192 2.53 -18.33 7.46
C ALA A 192 2.59 -18.95 8.86
N ARG A 193 1.79 -19.98 9.14
CA ARG A 193 1.71 -20.71 10.42
C ARG A 193 2.87 -21.65 10.64
#